data_a4289021be2306e3a5783528821d9884
#
_entry.id   a4289021be2306e3a5783528821d9884
#
_cell.length_a   1.000
_cell.length_b   1.000
_cell.length_c   1.000
_cell.angle_alpha   90.00
_cell.angle_beta   90.00
_cell.angle_gamma   90.00
#
_symmetry.space_group_name_H-M   'P 1'
#
loop_
_entity.id
_entity.type
_entity.pdbx_description
1 polymer ?
#
loop_
_entity_poly.entity_id
_entity_poly.type
_entity_poly.pdbx_seq_one_letter_code
_entity_poly.pdbx_strand_id
1 'polypeptide(L)'
;MENNNEIILSVRDLKTYIYINNRCNRAVDGVSFNVHKGKTLGIVGESGCGKSITASSIMQLLPKLSRIESGEIVYHKDDEAIRIDLLERNGKPMRDLRGADISMIFQDPMTALNPVYMIGSQIKENLLYHTSMDKKSMTNKTIEMLEKMGIPLPHQRAEEYPHQFSGGMRQRAMIAMAMSCNPKILIADEPTTALDVTIQAQIFELMQKLKEEHQTAIILITHDMGVIAELADDVAVMYMGSIVEIGNVHEVLRKPAHPYTKALLESIPILGKGKKQNIEHIRGATPDPYQRPKGCQFLPRCDYASNQCEQFPLDQQITNSHSVKCWKSNEVLSHA
;
A
#
# COMPACT_ATOMS: atom_id res chain seq x y z
N MET A 1 -2.69 12.67 -25.77
CA MET A 1 -2.45 11.48 -24.92
C MET A 1 -1.21 11.81 -24.15
N GLU A 2 -1.39 12.37 -22.95
CA GLU A 2 -0.27 12.70 -22.07
C GLU A 2 0.41 11.41 -21.61
N ASN A 3 1.74 11.48 -21.52
CA ASN A 3 2.62 10.35 -21.19
C ASN A 3 2.26 9.78 -19.80
N ASN A 4 1.40 8.77 -19.74
CA ASN A 4 0.93 8.09 -18.52
C ASN A 4 2.05 7.29 -17.81
N ASN A 5 3.31 7.64 -18.01
CA ASN A 5 4.49 6.95 -17.48
C ASN A 5 5.39 7.85 -16.62
N GLU A 6 4.85 9.02 -16.19
CA GLU A 6 5.57 9.94 -15.31
C GLU A 6 5.72 9.30 -13.92
N ILE A 7 6.97 9.12 -13.49
CA ILE A 7 7.28 8.61 -12.15
C ILE A 7 7.10 9.75 -11.16
N ILE A 8 6.23 9.53 -10.15
CA ILE A 8 5.98 10.50 -9.08
C ILE A 8 6.68 10.14 -7.77
N LEU A 9 6.95 8.85 -7.55
CA LEU A 9 7.72 8.36 -6.42
C LEU A 9 8.65 7.23 -6.86
N SER A 10 9.90 7.30 -6.44
CA SER A 10 10.88 6.22 -6.63
C SER A 10 11.38 5.74 -5.28
N VAL A 11 11.34 4.44 -5.06
CA VAL A 11 11.96 3.76 -3.93
C VAL A 11 13.07 2.87 -4.46
N ARG A 12 14.29 2.96 -3.87
CA ARG A 12 15.47 2.22 -4.33
C ARG A 12 16.18 1.59 -3.14
N ASP A 13 16.38 0.29 -3.18
CA ASP A 13 17.10 -0.53 -2.19
C ASP A 13 16.75 -0.17 -0.74
N LEU A 14 15.47 0.13 -0.48
CA LEU A 14 15.00 0.56 0.83
C LEU A 14 15.18 -0.54 1.86
N LYS A 15 15.88 -0.22 2.95
CA LYS A 15 16.06 -1.10 4.11
C LYS A 15 15.57 -0.39 5.36
N THR A 16 14.53 -0.95 5.98
CA THR A 16 13.96 -0.45 7.23
C THR A 16 13.93 -1.58 8.25
N TYR A 17 14.66 -1.39 9.34
CA TYR A 17 14.84 -2.41 10.37
C TYR A 17 14.21 -2.00 11.69
N ILE A 18 13.75 -3.01 12.45
CA ILE A 18 13.14 -2.85 13.77
C ILE A 18 14.03 -3.53 14.80
N TYR A 19 14.41 -2.80 15.84
CA TYR A 19 15.31 -3.27 16.88
C TYR A 19 14.55 -3.50 18.19
N ILE A 20 14.44 -4.77 18.61
CA ILE A 20 13.76 -5.16 19.85
C ILE A 20 14.69 -6.09 20.65
N ASN A 21 15.00 -5.73 21.89
CA ASN A 21 15.81 -6.56 22.80
C ASN A 21 17.10 -7.10 22.16
N ASN A 22 17.90 -6.22 21.54
CA ASN A 22 19.14 -6.54 20.82
C ASN A 22 18.97 -7.49 19.62
N ARG A 23 17.74 -7.73 19.15
CA ARG A 23 17.45 -8.46 17.92
C ARG A 23 17.05 -7.48 16.82
N CYS A 24 17.48 -7.76 15.60
CA CYS A 24 17.16 -6.98 14.42
C CYS A 24 16.17 -7.73 13.54
N ASN A 25 14.97 -7.17 13.37
CA ASN A 25 14.04 -7.59 12.35
C ASN A 25 14.22 -6.69 11.11
N ARG A 26 14.61 -7.28 9.98
CA ARG A 26 14.75 -6.60 8.70
C ARG A 26 13.37 -6.51 8.02
N ALA A 27 12.49 -5.67 8.57
CA ALA A 27 11.09 -5.60 8.16
C ALA A 27 10.93 -5.20 6.68
N VAL A 28 11.85 -4.37 6.16
CA VAL A 28 12.01 -4.07 4.73
C VAL A 28 13.49 -4.26 4.41
N ASP A 29 13.81 -5.04 3.38
CA ASP A 29 15.18 -5.47 3.08
C ASP A 29 15.44 -5.48 1.57
N GLY A 30 15.83 -4.33 1.02
CA GLY A 30 16.16 -4.16 -0.39
C GLY A 30 14.93 -4.03 -1.31
N VAL A 31 13.94 -3.23 -0.88
CA VAL A 31 12.72 -2.98 -1.66
C VAL A 31 12.95 -1.86 -2.68
N SER A 32 12.60 -2.11 -3.94
CA SER A 32 12.69 -1.13 -5.02
C SER A 32 11.44 -1.17 -5.89
N PHE A 33 10.84 -0.01 -6.14
CA PHE A 33 9.70 0.15 -7.06
C PHE A 33 9.52 1.62 -7.47
N ASN A 34 8.73 1.83 -8.52
CA ASN A 34 8.26 3.14 -8.95
C ASN A 34 6.75 3.24 -8.76
N VAL A 35 6.28 4.46 -8.51
CA VAL A 35 4.86 4.82 -8.54
C VAL A 35 4.66 5.84 -9.64
N HIS A 36 3.71 5.58 -10.52
CA HIS A 36 3.40 6.44 -11.66
C HIS A 36 2.16 7.29 -11.39
N LYS A 37 2.17 8.51 -11.88
CA LYS A 37 1.05 9.46 -11.77
C LYS A 37 -0.23 8.87 -12.33
N GLY A 38 -1.32 8.99 -11.58
CA GLY A 38 -2.65 8.47 -11.98
C GLY A 38 -2.75 6.94 -12.07
N LYS A 39 -1.72 6.19 -11.63
CA LYS A 39 -1.74 4.72 -11.59
C LYS A 39 -1.81 4.18 -10.17
N THR A 40 -2.27 2.95 -10.07
CA THR A 40 -2.33 2.20 -8.82
C THR A 40 -1.23 1.13 -8.80
N LEU A 41 -0.30 1.23 -7.83
CA LEU A 41 0.61 0.16 -7.49
C LEU A 41 0.03 -0.66 -6.35
N GLY A 42 -0.29 -1.92 -6.60
CA GLY A 42 -0.66 -2.87 -5.55
C GLY A 42 0.57 -3.44 -4.86
N ILE A 43 0.60 -3.45 -3.52
CA ILE A 43 1.61 -4.17 -2.74
C ILE A 43 0.90 -5.28 -1.98
N VAL A 44 1.21 -6.53 -2.30
CA VAL A 44 0.51 -7.70 -1.77
C VAL A 44 1.47 -8.69 -1.11
N GLY A 45 0.97 -9.47 -0.17
CA GLY A 45 1.72 -10.53 0.53
C GLY A 45 1.11 -10.86 1.88
N GLU A 46 1.60 -11.92 2.52
CA GLU A 46 1.13 -12.37 3.83
C GLU A 46 1.30 -11.30 4.92
N SER A 47 0.54 -11.42 6.02
CA SER A 47 0.68 -10.51 7.16
C SER A 47 2.11 -10.56 7.72
N GLY A 48 2.65 -9.40 8.09
CA GLY A 48 4.02 -9.28 8.61
C GLY A 48 5.14 -9.29 7.56
N CYS A 49 4.85 -9.36 6.25
CA CYS A 49 5.90 -9.35 5.22
C CYS A 49 6.55 -7.99 4.97
N GLY A 50 6.12 -6.90 5.66
CA GLY A 50 6.76 -5.58 5.60
C GLY A 50 5.99 -4.48 4.85
N LYS A 51 4.78 -4.74 4.32
CA LYS A 51 3.97 -3.80 3.54
C LYS A 51 3.73 -2.47 4.26
N SER A 52 3.14 -2.51 5.46
CA SER A 52 2.84 -1.31 6.27
C SER A 52 4.10 -0.59 6.74
N ILE A 53 5.21 -1.30 6.95
CA ILE A 53 6.50 -0.67 7.28
C ILE A 53 7.08 0.06 6.07
N THR A 54 6.88 -0.45 4.84
CA THR A 54 7.25 0.26 3.61
C THR A 54 6.46 1.57 3.49
N ALA A 55 5.14 1.54 3.68
CA ALA A 55 4.29 2.73 3.72
C ALA A 55 4.73 3.72 4.80
N SER A 56 4.96 3.23 6.02
CA SER A 56 5.42 4.03 7.15
C SER A 56 6.81 4.64 6.91
N SER A 57 7.68 3.97 6.14
CA SER A 57 8.99 4.50 5.73
C SER A 57 8.84 5.69 4.79
N ILE A 58 7.96 5.59 3.77
CA ILE A 58 7.65 6.68 2.85
C ILE A 58 7.09 7.88 3.62
N MET A 59 6.19 7.63 4.56
CA MET A 59 5.57 8.67 5.39
C MET A 59 6.45 9.15 6.53
N GLN A 60 7.64 8.57 6.75
CA GLN A 60 8.46 8.84 7.94
C GLN A 60 7.65 8.69 9.26
N LEU A 61 6.69 7.75 9.29
CA LEU A 61 5.83 7.44 10.45
C LEU A 61 6.23 6.12 11.10
N LEU A 62 7.52 5.84 11.11
CA LEU A 62 8.08 4.60 11.66
C LEU A 62 7.87 4.50 13.18
N PRO A 63 7.62 3.30 13.75
CA PRO A 63 7.67 3.04 15.18
C PRO A 63 8.99 3.51 15.80
N LYS A 64 9.00 3.82 17.11
CA LYS A 64 10.18 4.37 17.82
C LYS A 64 11.44 3.50 17.70
N LEU A 65 11.26 2.18 17.61
CA LEU A 65 12.36 1.21 17.55
C LEU A 65 12.76 0.86 16.10
N SER A 66 12.25 1.61 15.12
CA SER A 66 12.51 1.38 13.71
C SER A 66 13.24 2.55 13.08
N ARG A 67 14.13 2.25 12.13
CA ARG A 67 14.81 3.28 11.34
C ARG A 67 15.08 2.79 9.92
N ILE A 68 15.22 3.73 8.99
CA ILE A 68 15.74 3.48 7.65
C ILE A 68 17.25 3.31 7.80
N GLU A 69 17.76 2.14 7.43
CA GLU A 69 19.20 1.83 7.48
C GLU A 69 19.92 2.30 6.21
N SER A 70 19.27 2.14 5.07
CA SER A 70 19.77 2.55 3.77
C SER A 70 18.67 2.58 2.72
N GLY A 71 19.01 3.05 1.54
CA GLY A 71 18.11 3.18 0.42
C GLY A 71 17.70 4.62 0.18
N GLU A 72 16.88 4.80 -0.84
CA GLU A 72 16.43 6.11 -1.28
C GLU A 72 14.92 6.11 -1.48
N ILE A 73 14.27 7.19 -1.01
CA ILE A 73 12.86 7.47 -1.27
C ILE A 73 12.80 8.87 -1.87
N VAL A 74 12.51 8.94 -3.18
CA VAL A 74 12.51 10.19 -3.94
C VAL A 74 11.10 10.52 -4.39
N TYR A 75 10.55 11.62 -3.92
CA TYR A 75 9.32 12.20 -4.43
C TYR A 75 9.66 13.22 -5.52
N HIS A 76 9.09 13.03 -6.71
CA HIS A 76 9.26 13.90 -7.86
C HIS A 76 8.09 14.89 -7.90
N LYS A 77 8.39 16.15 -7.55
CA LYS A 77 7.43 17.26 -7.54
C LYS A 77 7.78 18.25 -8.64
N ASP A 78 6.99 18.25 -9.69
CA ASP A 78 7.26 19.09 -10.87
C ASP A 78 8.72 18.90 -11.35
N ASP A 79 9.56 19.93 -11.28
CA ASP A 79 10.98 19.87 -11.68
C ASP A 79 11.93 19.56 -10.49
N GLU A 80 11.39 19.30 -9.28
CA GLU A 80 12.19 19.04 -8.10
C GLU A 80 12.14 17.56 -7.67
N ALA A 81 13.28 17.05 -7.19
CA ALA A 81 13.39 15.71 -6.61
C ALA A 81 13.66 15.82 -5.10
N ILE A 82 12.68 15.44 -4.29
CA ILE A 82 12.75 15.54 -2.82
C ILE A 82 13.13 14.19 -2.24
N ARG A 83 14.28 14.09 -1.57
CA ARG A 83 14.76 12.91 -0.84
C ARG A 83 14.05 12.80 0.50
N ILE A 84 12.95 12.04 0.54
CA ILE A 84 12.13 11.84 1.75
C ILE A 84 12.93 11.16 2.86
N ASP A 85 13.78 10.18 2.51
CA ASP A 85 14.63 9.44 3.45
C ASP A 85 15.62 10.33 4.24
N LEU A 86 15.97 11.50 3.69
CA LEU A 86 16.86 12.47 4.31
C LEU A 86 16.13 13.56 5.10
N LEU A 87 14.81 13.65 5.00
CA LEU A 87 14.05 14.65 5.73
C LEU A 87 13.96 14.31 7.22
N GLU A 88 14.06 15.33 8.05
CA GLU A 88 13.80 15.18 9.48
C GLU A 88 12.32 14.79 9.69
N ARG A 89 12.08 13.71 10.45
CA ARG A 89 10.77 13.12 10.68
C ARG A 89 9.68 14.13 11.09
N ASN A 90 10.02 15.06 11.99
CA ASN A 90 9.13 16.10 12.49
C ASN A 90 9.47 17.49 11.94
N GLY A 91 10.37 17.57 10.98
CA GLY A 91 10.77 18.79 10.31
C GLY A 91 9.64 19.41 9.48
N LYS A 92 9.72 20.71 9.25
CA LYS A 92 8.73 21.42 8.45
C LYS A 92 8.57 20.84 7.04
N PRO A 93 9.66 20.50 6.28
CA PRO A 93 9.52 19.94 4.94
C PRO A 93 8.69 18.65 4.91
N MET A 94 8.90 17.75 5.88
CA MET A 94 8.12 16.50 5.94
C MET A 94 6.66 16.74 6.34
N ARG A 95 6.39 17.71 7.20
CA ARG A 95 5.01 18.09 7.56
C ARG A 95 4.28 18.74 6.39
N ASP A 96 4.97 19.54 5.60
CA ASP A 96 4.40 20.19 4.41
C ASP A 96 4.03 19.16 3.32
N LEU A 97 4.77 18.04 3.22
CA LEU A 97 4.45 16.93 2.30
C LEU A 97 3.26 16.08 2.78
N ARG A 98 3.22 15.78 4.10
CA ARG A 98 2.15 14.94 4.66
C ARG A 98 0.82 15.65 4.65
N GLY A 99 -0.18 15.06 4.02
CA GLY A 99 -1.52 15.61 3.92
C GLY A 99 -1.74 16.51 2.71
N ALA A 100 -0.70 17.21 2.23
CA ALA A 100 -0.77 18.03 1.02
C ALA A 100 -0.45 17.21 -0.24
N ASP A 101 0.78 16.70 -0.33
CA ASP A 101 1.26 15.97 -1.51
C ASP A 101 1.10 14.45 -1.35
N ILE A 102 1.36 13.92 -0.15
CA ILE A 102 1.28 12.49 0.16
C ILE A 102 0.35 12.30 1.36
N SER A 103 -0.74 11.58 1.16
CA SER A 103 -1.70 11.23 2.21
C SER A 103 -1.74 9.73 2.45
N MET A 104 -2.23 9.33 3.62
CA MET A 104 -2.33 7.92 4.01
C MET A 104 -3.69 7.61 4.62
N ILE A 105 -4.28 6.50 4.18
CA ILE A 105 -5.42 5.83 4.80
C ILE A 105 -4.85 4.70 5.64
N PHE A 106 -5.10 4.73 6.95
CA PHE A 106 -4.61 3.72 7.89
C PHE A 106 -5.54 2.51 7.94
N GLN A 107 -5.00 1.37 8.33
CA GLN A 107 -5.70 0.09 8.42
C GLN A 107 -6.92 0.14 9.36
N ASP A 108 -6.82 0.85 10.48
CA ASP A 108 -7.89 0.95 11.47
C ASP A 108 -8.41 2.38 11.61
N PRO A 109 -9.64 2.66 11.14
CA PRO A 109 -10.26 3.98 11.26
C PRO A 109 -10.55 4.38 12.71
N MET A 110 -10.60 3.41 13.64
CA MET A 110 -10.82 3.69 15.07
C MET A 110 -9.62 4.36 15.72
N THR A 111 -8.43 4.04 15.27
CA THR A 111 -7.17 4.64 15.75
C THR A 111 -6.77 5.87 14.96
N ALA A 112 -7.22 6.00 13.73
CA ALA A 112 -6.91 7.13 12.85
C ALA A 112 -7.73 8.40 13.18
N LEU A 113 -8.99 8.24 13.57
CA LEU A 113 -9.86 9.36 13.94
C LEU A 113 -9.78 9.64 15.46
N ASN A 114 -9.53 10.89 15.82
CA ASN A 114 -9.50 11.29 17.21
C ASN A 114 -10.93 11.33 17.80
N PRO A 115 -11.26 10.50 18.83
CA PRO A 115 -12.63 10.34 19.31
C PRO A 115 -13.21 11.56 20.01
N VAL A 116 -12.39 12.52 20.43
CA VAL A 116 -12.82 13.73 21.17
C VAL A 116 -13.00 14.96 20.29
N TYR A 117 -12.75 14.84 18.97
CA TYR A 117 -13.00 15.92 18.02
C TYR A 117 -14.09 15.54 17.01
N MET A 118 -14.89 16.51 16.60
CA MET A 118 -15.88 16.34 15.55
C MET A 118 -15.22 15.99 14.22
N ILE A 119 -15.87 15.19 13.38
CA ILE A 119 -15.37 14.75 12.08
C ILE A 119 -15.01 15.96 11.19
N GLY A 120 -15.90 16.93 11.08
CA GLY A 120 -15.65 18.12 10.27
C GLY A 120 -14.47 18.95 10.77
N SER A 121 -14.19 18.95 12.07
CA SER A 121 -13.03 19.66 12.64
C SER A 121 -11.73 18.99 12.22
N GLN A 122 -11.67 17.66 12.19
CA GLN A 122 -10.48 16.90 11.79
C GLN A 122 -10.17 17.06 10.29
N ILE A 123 -11.20 17.10 9.43
CA ILE A 123 -11.02 17.38 7.99
C ILE A 123 -10.56 18.83 7.79
N LYS A 124 -11.14 19.80 8.52
CA LYS A 124 -10.74 21.22 8.43
C LYS A 124 -9.32 21.44 8.90
N GLU A 125 -8.84 20.68 9.87
CA GLU A 125 -7.47 20.78 10.36
C GLU A 125 -6.46 20.56 9.23
N ASN A 126 -6.66 19.54 8.40
CA ASN A 126 -5.81 19.28 7.24
C ASN A 126 -5.83 20.46 6.25
N LEU A 127 -7.01 20.99 5.94
CA LEU A 127 -7.17 22.16 5.07
C LEU A 127 -6.51 23.41 5.66
N LEU A 128 -6.60 23.61 6.97
CA LEU A 128 -6.01 24.76 7.67
C LEU A 128 -4.49 24.79 7.56
N TYR A 129 -3.84 23.62 7.66
CA TYR A 129 -2.38 23.53 7.62
C TYR A 129 -1.81 23.59 6.19
N HIS A 130 -2.57 23.15 5.19
CA HIS A 130 -2.06 22.93 3.83
C HIS A 130 -2.67 23.85 2.77
N THR A 131 -3.63 24.71 3.13
CA THR A 131 -4.26 25.62 2.16
C THR A 131 -4.34 27.04 2.72
N SER A 132 -4.53 28.01 1.82
CA SER A 132 -4.80 29.41 2.20
C SER A 132 -6.31 29.74 2.25
N MET A 133 -7.16 28.73 2.36
CA MET A 133 -8.62 28.92 2.40
C MET A 133 -9.07 29.68 3.63
N ASP A 134 -10.09 30.52 3.49
CA ASP A 134 -10.78 31.12 4.62
C ASP A 134 -11.69 30.09 5.34
N LYS A 135 -12.13 30.41 6.56
CA LYS A 135 -12.95 29.49 7.39
C LYS A 135 -14.24 29.03 6.71
N LYS A 136 -14.86 29.89 5.90
CA LYS A 136 -16.10 29.56 5.19
C LYS A 136 -15.84 28.57 4.07
N SER A 137 -14.81 28.82 3.27
CA SER A 137 -14.36 27.92 2.18
C SER A 137 -13.94 26.56 2.72
N MET A 138 -13.19 26.50 3.82
CA MET A 138 -12.83 25.22 4.48
C MET A 138 -14.07 24.44 4.93
N THR A 139 -15.09 25.14 5.49
CA THR A 139 -16.34 24.47 5.90
C THR A 139 -17.08 23.92 4.69
N ASN A 140 -17.22 24.70 3.62
CA ASN A 140 -17.87 24.23 2.39
C ASN A 140 -17.13 23.06 1.77
N LYS A 141 -15.78 23.10 1.71
CA LYS A 141 -14.96 22.00 1.20
C LYS A 141 -15.10 20.74 2.05
N THR A 142 -15.17 20.89 3.38
CA THR A 142 -15.42 19.76 4.30
C THR A 142 -16.75 19.08 4.01
N ILE A 143 -17.83 19.86 3.85
CA ILE A 143 -19.16 19.33 3.52
C ILE A 143 -19.15 18.66 2.15
N GLU A 144 -18.57 19.31 1.13
CA GLU A 144 -18.38 18.73 -0.21
C GLU A 144 -17.67 17.38 -0.16
N MET A 145 -16.58 17.27 0.63
CA MET A 145 -15.85 16.02 0.77
C MET A 145 -16.68 14.92 1.42
N LEU A 146 -17.43 15.21 2.47
CA LEU A 146 -18.33 14.26 3.11
C LEU A 146 -19.47 13.81 2.16
N GLU A 147 -19.99 14.73 1.34
CA GLU A 147 -20.99 14.43 0.32
C GLU A 147 -20.42 13.54 -0.78
N LYS A 148 -19.24 13.87 -1.32
CA LYS A 148 -18.52 13.03 -2.30
C LYS A 148 -18.25 11.60 -1.80
N MET A 149 -18.00 11.46 -0.48
CA MET A 149 -17.87 10.15 0.16
C MET A 149 -19.20 9.42 0.35
N GLY A 150 -20.35 10.00 -0.06
CA GLY A 150 -21.68 9.42 0.11
C GLY A 150 -22.10 9.34 1.58
N ILE A 151 -21.62 10.24 2.43
CA ILE A 151 -22.08 10.34 3.82
C ILE A 151 -23.41 11.12 3.83
N PRO A 152 -24.52 10.52 4.32
CA PRO A 152 -25.82 11.16 4.33
C PRO A 152 -25.82 12.35 5.32
N LEU A 153 -26.60 13.40 5.02
CA LEU A 153 -26.73 14.60 5.85
C LEU A 153 -25.37 15.23 6.22
N PRO A 154 -24.49 15.56 5.25
CA PRO A 154 -23.11 15.90 5.50
C PRO A 154 -22.91 17.12 6.42
N HIS A 155 -23.83 18.08 6.39
CA HIS A 155 -23.83 19.23 7.32
C HIS A 155 -23.96 18.80 8.78
N GLN A 156 -24.92 17.92 9.08
CA GLN A 156 -25.12 17.40 10.42
C GLN A 156 -23.97 16.52 10.85
N ARG A 157 -23.55 15.59 9.97
CA ARG A 157 -22.47 14.64 10.23
C ARG A 157 -21.11 15.29 10.48
N ALA A 158 -20.85 16.46 9.87
CA ALA A 158 -19.63 17.21 10.15
C ALA A 158 -19.52 17.67 11.62
N GLU A 159 -20.64 17.84 12.32
CA GLU A 159 -20.70 18.26 13.73
C GLU A 159 -20.77 17.07 14.71
N GLU A 160 -20.77 15.85 14.20
CA GLU A 160 -20.79 14.63 15.01
C GLU A 160 -19.38 14.10 15.29
N TYR A 161 -19.29 13.25 16.32
CA TYR A 161 -18.05 12.60 16.74
C TYR A 161 -17.89 11.22 16.10
N PRO A 162 -16.66 10.67 16.00
CA PRO A 162 -16.40 9.36 15.41
C PRO A 162 -17.25 8.22 15.99
N HIS A 163 -17.56 8.22 17.28
CA HIS A 163 -18.35 7.18 17.92
C HIS A 163 -19.83 7.15 17.46
N GLN A 164 -20.33 8.24 16.85
CA GLN A 164 -21.68 8.34 16.29
C GLN A 164 -21.77 7.80 14.85
N PHE A 165 -20.64 7.44 14.25
CA PHE A 165 -20.52 6.91 12.90
C PHE A 165 -20.48 5.38 12.91
N SER A 166 -21.07 4.72 11.89
CA SER A 166 -20.85 3.31 11.60
C SER A 166 -19.40 3.08 11.15
N GLY A 167 -18.95 1.81 11.12
CA GLY A 167 -17.60 1.46 10.63
C GLY A 167 -17.34 1.99 9.21
N GLY A 168 -18.26 1.73 8.28
CA GLY A 168 -18.14 2.21 6.91
C GLY A 168 -18.20 3.75 6.81
N MET A 169 -18.96 4.45 7.65
CA MET A 169 -18.95 5.91 7.68
C MET A 169 -17.64 6.47 8.20
N ARG A 170 -17.04 5.86 9.22
CA ARG A 170 -15.69 6.24 9.71
C ARG A 170 -14.64 6.09 8.64
N GLN A 171 -14.68 4.97 7.90
CA GLN A 171 -13.78 4.71 6.78
C GLN A 171 -13.91 5.80 5.71
N ARG A 172 -15.15 6.12 5.30
CA ARG A 172 -15.42 7.19 4.33
C ARG A 172 -14.97 8.56 4.84
N ALA A 173 -15.14 8.85 6.13
CA ALA A 173 -14.66 10.10 6.74
C ALA A 173 -13.11 10.17 6.75
N MET A 174 -12.43 9.06 7.01
CA MET A 174 -10.97 8.98 6.94
C MET A 174 -10.46 9.20 5.49
N ILE A 175 -11.14 8.63 4.49
CA ILE A 175 -10.84 8.89 3.08
C ILE A 175 -11.10 10.36 2.73
N ALA A 176 -12.23 10.96 3.21
CA ALA A 176 -12.51 12.37 3.04
C ALA A 176 -11.38 13.26 3.58
N MET A 177 -10.88 12.91 4.76
CA MET A 177 -9.75 13.62 5.38
C MET A 177 -8.46 13.45 4.56
N ALA A 178 -8.13 12.25 4.14
CA ALA A 178 -6.93 11.98 3.36
C ALA A 178 -6.96 12.69 1.99
N MET A 179 -8.13 12.79 1.37
CA MET A 179 -8.31 13.40 0.03
C MET A 179 -8.62 14.90 0.07
N SER A 180 -8.80 15.51 1.26
CA SER A 180 -9.27 16.91 1.40
C SER A 180 -8.37 17.94 0.69
N CYS A 181 -7.06 17.68 0.63
CA CYS A 181 -6.08 18.55 -0.04
C CYS A 181 -5.74 18.09 -1.47
N ASN A 182 -6.45 17.12 -2.05
CA ASN A 182 -6.18 16.54 -3.37
C ASN A 182 -4.72 16.06 -3.53
N PRO A 183 -4.27 15.11 -2.71
CA PRO A 183 -2.89 14.67 -2.71
C PRO A 183 -2.47 14.07 -4.06
N LYS A 184 -1.19 14.17 -4.37
CA LYS A 184 -0.60 13.55 -5.56
C LYS A 184 -0.40 12.06 -5.40
N ILE A 185 -0.17 11.61 -4.16
CA ILE A 185 0.00 10.20 -3.79
C ILE A 185 -0.91 9.88 -2.62
N LEU A 186 -1.71 8.81 -2.75
CA LEU A 186 -2.51 8.24 -1.68
C LEU A 186 -1.97 6.85 -1.34
N ILE A 187 -1.52 6.66 -0.12
CA ILE A 187 -1.15 5.35 0.40
C ILE A 187 -2.37 4.79 1.14
N ALA A 188 -2.90 3.66 0.69
CA ALA A 188 -4.04 2.99 1.30
C ALA A 188 -3.58 1.66 1.91
N ASP A 189 -3.39 1.64 3.24
CA ASP A 189 -2.93 0.46 3.97
C ASP A 189 -4.13 -0.33 4.49
N GLU A 190 -4.47 -1.41 3.79
CA GLU A 190 -5.62 -2.28 4.04
C GLU A 190 -6.94 -1.48 4.27
N PRO A 191 -7.35 -0.63 3.31
CA PRO A 191 -8.38 0.40 3.53
C PRO A 191 -9.77 -0.15 3.78
N THR A 192 -9.99 -1.45 3.67
CA THR A 192 -11.31 -2.09 3.80
C THR A 192 -11.33 -3.23 4.81
N THR A 193 -10.28 -3.38 5.62
CA THR A 193 -10.23 -4.40 6.67
C THR A 193 -11.41 -4.21 7.64
N ALA A 194 -12.08 -5.31 8.00
CA ALA A 194 -13.25 -5.36 8.88
C ALA A 194 -14.55 -4.71 8.33
N LEU A 195 -14.64 -4.49 7.02
CA LEU A 195 -15.89 -4.06 6.37
C LEU A 195 -16.55 -5.22 5.62
N ASP A 196 -17.87 -5.13 5.46
CA ASP A 196 -18.59 -6.08 4.59
C ASP A 196 -18.28 -5.85 3.12
N VAL A 197 -18.44 -6.90 2.30
CA VAL A 197 -18.07 -6.93 0.88
C VAL A 197 -18.75 -5.80 0.08
N THR A 198 -19.99 -5.45 0.43
CA THR A 198 -20.73 -4.40 -0.27
C THR A 198 -20.14 -3.01 -0.03
N ILE A 199 -19.81 -2.71 1.23
CA ILE A 199 -19.16 -1.44 1.59
C ILE A 199 -17.74 -1.38 1.02
N GLN A 200 -17.04 -2.51 1.00
CA GLN A 200 -15.70 -2.63 0.40
C GLN A 200 -15.71 -2.23 -1.09
N ALA A 201 -16.61 -2.81 -1.89
CA ALA A 201 -16.75 -2.48 -3.30
C ALA A 201 -17.05 -0.97 -3.52
N GLN A 202 -17.95 -0.40 -2.71
CA GLN A 202 -18.28 1.03 -2.79
C GLN A 202 -17.09 1.94 -2.46
N ILE A 203 -16.23 1.53 -1.52
CA ILE A 203 -15.01 2.30 -1.17
C ILE A 203 -14.02 2.25 -2.31
N PHE A 204 -13.83 1.10 -2.94
CA PHE A 204 -12.92 0.97 -4.07
C PHE A 204 -13.38 1.75 -5.30
N GLU A 205 -14.68 1.70 -5.63
CA GLU A 205 -15.26 2.52 -6.70
C GLU A 205 -15.02 4.02 -6.45
N LEU A 206 -15.21 4.45 -5.20
CA LEU A 206 -14.95 5.82 -4.78
C LEU A 206 -13.48 6.20 -4.95
N MET A 207 -12.55 5.35 -4.51
CA MET A 207 -11.11 5.59 -4.65
C MET A 207 -10.70 5.66 -6.13
N GLN A 208 -11.24 4.81 -6.99
CA GLN A 208 -11.02 4.86 -8.44
C GLN A 208 -11.50 6.19 -9.04
N LYS A 209 -12.71 6.60 -8.71
CA LYS A 209 -13.27 7.88 -9.17
C LYS A 209 -12.39 9.06 -8.77
N LEU A 210 -11.94 9.11 -7.52
CA LEU A 210 -11.05 10.18 -7.04
C LEU A 210 -9.68 10.14 -7.69
N LYS A 211 -9.13 8.95 -7.95
CA LYS A 211 -7.89 8.75 -8.71
C LYS A 211 -8.01 9.40 -10.10
N GLU A 212 -9.10 9.12 -10.81
CA GLU A 212 -9.35 9.64 -12.16
C GLU A 212 -9.57 11.16 -12.16
N GLU A 213 -10.38 11.69 -11.23
CA GLU A 213 -10.67 13.12 -11.12
C GLU A 213 -9.42 13.96 -10.83
N HIS A 214 -8.51 13.46 -9.99
CA HIS A 214 -7.35 14.22 -9.49
C HIS A 214 -6.00 13.73 -10.04
N GLN A 215 -5.99 12.68 -10.86
CA GLN A 215 -4.77 12.03 -11.33
C GLN A 215 -3.83 11.62 -10.18
N THR A 216 -4.44 11.25 -9.03
CA THR A 216 -3.73 10.80 -7.84
C THR A 216 -3.12 9.42 -8.09
N ALA A 217 -1.86 9.23 -7.78
CA ALA A 217 -1.25 7.91 -7.74
C ALA A 217 -1.65 7.18 -6.46
N ILE A 218 -1.98 5.90 -6.55
CA ILE A 218 -2.38 5.09 -5.38
C ILE A 218 -1.35 4.01 -5.11
N ILE A 219 -0.89 3.89 -3.86
CA ILE A 219 -0.20 2.71 -3.35
C ILE A 219 -1.21 1.94 -2.52
N LEU A 220 -1.73 0.83 -3.09
CA LEU A 220 -2.74 0.00 -2.45
C LEU A 220 -2.08 -1.20 -1.78
N ILE A 221 -2.10 -1.23 -0.46
CA ILE A 221 -1.60 -2.34 0.34
C ILE A 221 -2.78 -3.23 0.75
N THR A 222 -2.70 -4.50 0.43
CA THR A 222 -3.70 -5.50 0.81
C THR A 222 -3.09 -6.90 0.85
N HIS A 223 -3.78 -7.85 1.48
CA HIS A 223 -3.48 -9.28 1.37
C HIS A 223 -4.40 -9.99 0.36
N ASP A 224 -5.35 -9.27 -0.25
CA ASP A 224 -6.33 -9.81 -1.19
C ASP A 224 -5.88 -9.58 -2.64
N MET A 225 -5.49 -10.68 -3.31
CA MET A 225 -5.12 -10.65 -4.73
C MET A 225 -6.29 -10.34 -5.66
N GLY A 226 -7.54 -10.63 -5.24
CA GLY A 226 -8.74 -10.28 -5.99
C GLY A 226 -8.91 -8.77 -6.11
N VAL A 227 -8.70 -8.06 -5.02
CA VAL A 227 -8.69 -6.58 -4.98
C VAL A 227 -7.57 -6.01 -5.87
N ILE A 228 -6.37 -6.62 -5.83
CA ILE A 228 -5.26 -6.21 -6.71
C ILE A 228 -5.61 -6.42 -8.18
N ALA A 229 -6.22 -7.55 -8.52
CA ALA A 229 -6.62 -7.86 -9.90
C ALA A 229 -7.61 -6.84 -10.49
N GLU A 230 -8.46 -6.27 -9.65
CA GLU A 230 -9.49 -5.31 -10.04
C GLU A 230 -8.98 -3.86 -10.12
N LEU A 231 -8.10 -3.47 -9.20
CA LEU A 231 -7.79 -2.06 -8.97
C LEU A 231 -6.38 -1.63 -9.37
N ALA A 232 -5.43 -2.56 -9.41
CA ALA A 232 -4.05 -2.23 -9.64
C ALA A 232 -3.68 -2.21 -11.14
N ASP A 233 -2.84 -1.26 -11.51
CA ASP A 233 -2.18 -1.22 -12.82
C ASP A 233 -0.90 -2.07 -12.80
N ASP A 234 -0.14 -1.95 -11.71
CA ASP A 234 1.08 -2.71 -11.45
C ASP A 234 0.99 -3.38 -10.06
N VAL A 235 1.68 -4.51 -9.88
CA VAL A 235 1.70 -5.24 -8.61
C VAL A 235 3.11 -5.58 -8.17
N ALA A 236 3.39 -5.37 -6.88
CA ALA A 236 4.61 -5.82 -6.21
C ALA A 236 4.24 -6.87 -5.16
N VAL A 237 4.70 -8.10 -5.35
CA VAL A 237 4.49 -9.21 -4.42
C VAL A 237 5.62 -9.22 -3.40
N MET A 238 5.26 -9.07 -2.13
CA MET A 238 6.21 -8.90 -1.04
C MET A 238 6.23 -10.11 -0.11
N TYR A 239 7.42 -10.64 0.16
CA TYR A 239 7.64 -11.77 1.07
C TYR A 239 8.83 -11.48 1.98
N MET A 240 8.66 -11.61 3.31
CA MET A 240 9.69 -11.42 4.33
C MET A 240 10.58 -10.17 4.12
N GLY A 241 9.97 -9.03 3.84
CA GLY A 241 10.66 -7.74 3.70
C GLY A 241 11.23 -7.46 2.31
N SER A 242 11.11 -8.35 1.35
CA SER A 242 11.62 -8.16 -0.01
C SER A 242 10.52 -8.30 -1.05
N ILE A 243 10.62 -7.55 -2.15
CA ILE A 243 9.80 -7.80 -3.33
C ILE A 243 10.39 -9.02 -4.05
N VAL A 244 9.56 -10.05 -4.22
CA VAL A 244 9.94 -11.31 -4.89
C VAL A 244 9.51 -11.32 -6.35
N GLU A 245 8.47 -10.56 -6.69
CA GLU A 245 7.98 -10.42 -8.06
C GLU A 245 7.29 -9.06 -8.20
N ILE A 246 7.51 -8.36 -9.30
CA ILE A 246 6.90 -7.06 -9.61
C ILE A 246 6.65 -6.94 -11.10
N GLY A 247 5.51 -6.36 -11.47
CA GLY A 247 5.22 -6.11 -12.88
C GLY A 247 3.80 -5.61 -13.12
N ASN A 248 3.44 -5.52 -14.39
CA ASN A 248 2.07 -5.24 -14.79
C ASN A 248 1.13 -6.31 -14.20
N VAL A 249 0.00 -5.89 -13.64
CA VAL A 249 -0.92 -6.78 -12.94
C VAL A 249 -1.37 -7.96 -13.80
N HIS A 250 -1.69 -7.72 -15.07
CA HIS A 250 -2.16 -8.78 -15.98
C HIS A 250 -1.06 -9.80 -16.31
N GLU A 251 0.21 -9.36 -16.40
CA GLU A 251 1.34 -10.26 -16.65
C GLU A 251 1.59 -11.16 -15.43
N VAL A 252 1.69 -10.55 -14.24
CA VAL A 252 1.97 -11.28 -12.99
C VAL A 252 0.83 -12.26 -12.65
N LEU A 253 -0.44 -11.86 -12.84
CA LEU A 253 -1.58 -12.72 -12.52
C LEU A 253 -1.74 -13.87 -13.52
N ARG A 254 -1.46 -13.64 -14.81
CA ARG A 254 -1.59 -14.68 -15.84
C ARG A 254 -0.40 -15.63 -15.89
N LYS A 255 0.80 -15.13 -15.61
CA LYS A 255 2.06 -15.88 -15.71
C LYS A 255 2.94 -15.57 -14.49
N PRO A 256 2.54 -16.01 -13.29
CA PRO A 256 3.36 -15.85 -12.10
C PRO A 256 4.69 -16.57 -12.29
N ALA A 257 5.80 -15.86 -12.03
CA ALA A 257 7.14 -16.39 -12.21
C ALA A 257 7.79 -16.81 -10.88
N HIS A 258 7.21 -16.41 -9.74
CA HIS A 258 7.67 -16.83 -8.43
C HIS A 258 6.72 -17.87 -7.81
N PRO A 259 7.22 -18.99 -7.23
CA PRO A 259 6.38 -20.01 -6.60
C PRO A 259 5.44 -19.46 -5.52
N TYR A 260 5.86 -18.46 -4.77
CA TYR A 260 5.03 -17.80 -3.77
C TYR A 260 3.84 -17.05 -4.40
N THR A 261 4.07 -16.31 -5.50
CA THR A 261 2.98 -15.62 -6.23
C THR A 261 1.97 -16.62 -6.76
N LYS A 262 2.46 -17.73 -7.34
CA LYS A 262 1.60 -18.82 -7.83
C LYS A 262 0.75 -19.38 -6.69
N ALA A 263 1.35 -19.72 -5.54
CA ALA A 263 0.65 -20.24 -4.38
C ALA A 263 -0.36 -19.25 -3.79
N LEU A 264 -0.07 -17.93 -3.80
CA LEU A 264 -1.03 -16.89 -3.41
C LEU A 264 -2.26 -16.89 -4.33
N LEU A 265 -2.06 -17.00 -5.64
CA LEU A 265 -3.16 -17.04 -6.62
C LEU A 265 -4.00 -18.30 -6.49
N GLU A 266 -3.38 -19.46 -6.27
CA GLU A 266 -4.05 -20.75 -6.08
C GLU A 266 -4.84 -20.83 -4.77
N SER A 267 -4.52 -19.97 -3.80
CA SER A 267 -5.26 -19.84 -2.53
C SER A 267 -6.55 -19.03 -2.63
N ILE A 268 -6.81 -18.35 -3.77
CA ILE A 268 -8.02 -17.55 -3.96
C ILE A 268 -9.21 -18.45 -4.30
N PRO A 269 -10.34 -18.34 -3.55
CA PRO A 269 -11.57 -19.07 -3.90
C PRO A 269 -12.15 -18.56 -5.22
N ILE A 270 -12.32 -19.43 -6.22
CA ILE A 270 -12.98 -19.06 -7.48
C ILE A 270 -14.49 -19.24 -7.29
N LEU A 271 -15.23 -18.13 -7.36
CA LEU A 271 -16.69 -18.12 -7.31
C LEU A 271 -17.27 -18.98 -8.46
N GLY A 272 -18.20 -19.88 -8.13
CA GLY A 272 -18.91 -20.71 -9.12
C GLY A 272 -18.35 -22.11 -9.37
N LYS A 273 -17.16 -22.47 -8.87
CA LYS A 273 -16.61 -23.85 -9.01
C LYS A 273 -17.11 -24.88 -7.98
N GLY A 274 -18.02 -24.51 -7.09
CA GLY A 274 -18.67 -25.42 -6.13
C GLY A 274 -17.71 -26.07 -5.10
N LYS A 275 -18.25 -27.00 -4.27
CA LYS A 275 -17.52 -27.68 -3.17
C LYS A 275 -16.33 -28.58 -3.57
N LYS A 276 -15.97 -28.66 -4.86
CA LYS A 276 -14.87 -29.51 -5.37
C LYS A 276 -13.56 -28.75 -5.64
N GLN A 277 -13.46 -27.47 -5.28
CA GLN A 277 -12.21 -26.78 -5.42
C GLN A 277 -11.30 -27.17 -4.25
N ASN A 278 -10.23 -27.91 -4.50
CA ASN A 278 -9.13 -28.04 -3.56
C ASN A 278 -8.42 -26.68 -3.52
N ILE A 279 -8.72 -25.88 -2.49
CA ILE A 279 -7.97 -24.65 -2.22
C ILE A 279 -6.59 -25.10 -1.73
N GLU A 280 -5.57 -24.86 -2.52
CA GLU A 280 -4.21 -25.16 -2.12
C GLU A 280 -3.72 -24.08 -1.15
N HIS A 281 -3.49 -24.46 0.08
CA HIS A 281 -2.90 -23.56 1.07
C HIS A 281 -1.39 -23.50 0.89
N ILE A 282 -0.81 -22.32 1.05
CA ILE A 282 0.65 -22.17 1.07
C ILE A 282 1.21 -23.00 2.21
N ARG A 283 2.08 -23.96 1.90
CA ARG A 283 2.61 -24.93 2.86
C ARG A 283 3.43 -24.24 3.95
N GLY A 284 3.31 -24.75 5.18
CA GLY A 284 4.09 -24.33 6.33
C GLY A 284 3.77 -22.90 6.80
N ALA A 285 4.47 -22.46 7.83
CA ALA A 285 4.37 -21.11 8.37
C ALA A 285 5.49 -20.20 7.80
N THR A 286 5.24 -18.90 7.78
CA THR A 286 6.28 -17.90 7.47
C THR A 286 7.44 -18.07 8.47
N PRO A 287 8.71 -18.13 8.01
CA PRO A 287 9.86 -18.24 8.90
C PRO A 287 9.94 -17.11 9.92
N ASP A 288 10.60 -17.39 11.06
CA ASP A 288 10.86 -16.37 12.07
C ASP A 288 11.66 -15.19 11.44
N PRO A 289 11.18 -13.94 11.51
CA PRO A 289 11.85 -12.78 10.95
C PRO A 289 13.24 -12.53 11.59
N TYR A 290 13.52 -13.10 12.75
CA TYR A 290 14.82 -13.03 13.43
C TYR A 290 15.77 -14.18 13.07
N GLN A 291 15.25 -15.26 12.43
CA GLN A 291 16.01 -16.45 12.01
C GLN A 291 15.74 -16.75 10.53
N ARG A 292 16.04 -15.81 9.67
CA ARG A 292 15.77 -15.91 8.24
C ARG A 292 16.63 -16.99 7.57
N PRO A 293 16.10 -17.69 6.55
CA PRO A 293 16.89 -18.52 5.65
C PRO A 293 18.06 -17.72 5.06
N LYS A 294 19.22 -18.37 4.86
CA LYS A 294 20.41 -17.70 4.34
C LYS A 294 20.30 -17.29 2.88
N GLY A 295 19.57 -18.03 2.07
CA GLY A 295 19.35 -17.77 0.66
C GLY A 295 17.95 -17.24 0.36
N CYS A 296 17.27 -17.87 -0.59
CA CYS A 296 15.88 -17.55 -0.90
C CYS A 296 15.01 -17.69 0.35
N GLN A 297 14.32 -16.61 0.71
CA GLN A 297 13.49 -16.57 1.93
C GLN A 297 12.31 -17.54 1.87
N PHE A 298 11.84 -17.88 0.66
CA PHE A 298 10.73 -18.81 0.45
C PHE A 298 11.18 -20.28 0.40
N LEU A 299 12.50 -20.56 0.38
CA LEU A 299 13.08 -21.92 0.28
C LEU A 299 12.38 -22.98 1.16
N PRO A 300 12.10 -22.75 2.46
CA PRO A 300 11.49 -23.76 3.32
C PRO A 300 10.05 -24.17 2.96
N ARG A 301 9.39 -23.36 2.11
CA ARG A 301 7.97 -23.54 1.71
C ARG A 301 7.81 -23.80 0.20
N CYS A 302 8.93 -23.84 -0.55
CA CYS A 302 8.94 -23.87 -1.99
C CYS A 302 8.91 -25.29 -2.54
N ASP A 303 7.93 -25.63 -3.37
CA ASP A 303 7.85 -26.93 -4.06
C ASP A 303 8.89 -27.08 -5.18
N TYR A 304 9.50 -25.96 -5.64
CA TYR A 304 10.57 -25.92 -6.65
C TYR A 304 11.96 -25.79 -6.02
N ALA A 305 12.10 -26.07 -4.71
CA ALA A 305 13.35 -25.90 -3.99
C ALA A 305 14.51 -26.71 -4.60
N SER A 306 15.69 -26.09 -4.66
CA SER A 306 16.93 -26.74 -5.11
C SER A 306 18.12 -26.18 -4.35
N ASN A 307 19.29 -26.82 -4.43
CA ASN A 307 20.53 -26.35 -3.78
C ASN A 307 20.91 -24.93 -4.18
N GLN A 308 20.58 -24.51 -5.41
CA GLN A 308 20.82 -23.13 -5.88
C GLN A 308 20.07 -22.08 -5.04
N CYS A 309 18.92 -22.46 -4.46
CA CYS A 309 18.10 -21.56 -3.62
C CYS A 309 18.73 -21.27 -2.24
N GLU A 310 19.80 -21.96 -1.87
CA GLU A 310 20.61 -21.59 -0.70
C GLU A 310 21.39 -20.27 -0.90
N GLN A 311 21.40 -19.76 -2.13
CA GLN A 311 21.89 -18.43 -2.47
C GLN A 311 20.73 -17.47 -2.71
N PHE A 312 20.93 -16.17 -2.46
CA PHE A 312 19.95 -15.15 -2.80
C PHE A 312 19.75 -15.07 -4.31
N PRO A 313 18.50 -15.15 -4.80
CA PRO A 313 18.23 -14.99 -6.21
C PRO A 313 18.46 -13.54 -6.65
N LEU A 314 19.10 -13.37 -7.79
CA LEU A 314 19.22 -12.07 -8.44
C LEU A 314 17.89 -11.70 -9.11
N ASP A 315 17.71 -10.41 -9.32
CA ASP A 315 16.56 -9.89 -10.08
C ASP A 315 16.66 -10.33 -11.55
N GLN A 316 15.65 -11.01 -12.05
CA GLN A 316 15.57 -11.53 -13.43
C GLN A 316 14.41 -10.83 -14.13
N GLN A 317 14.69 -10.26 -15.29
CA GLN A 317 13.69 -9.64 -16.14
C GLN A 317 13.00 -10.74 -16.97
N ILE A 318 11.67 -10.85 -16.84
CA ILE A 318 10.83 -11.77 -17.62
C ILE A 318 10.33 -11.05 -18.88
N THR A 319 9.79 -9.84 -18.71
CA THR A 319 9.42 -8.92 -19.80
C THR A 319 9.94 -7.52 -19.47
N ASN A 320 9.67 -6.53 -20.33
CA ASN A 320 10.05 -5.13 -20.04
C ASN A 320 9.36 -4.56 -18.80
N SER A 321 8.21 -5.12 -18.39
CA SER A 321 7.39 -4.67 -17.28
C SER A 321 7.31 -5.68 -16.12
N HIS A 322 7.95 -6.85 -16.23
CA HIS A 322 7.82 -7.94 -15.27
C HIS A 322 9.19 -8.48 -14.85
N SER A 323 9.51 -8.40 -13.58
CA SER A 323 10.74 -8.95 -12.99
C SER A 323 10.45 -9.84 -11.77
N VAL A 324 11.37 -10.76 -11.49
CA VAL A 324 11.23 -11.77 -10.45
C VAL A 324 12.58 -12.10 -9.79
N LYS A 325 12.58 -12.36 -8.50
CA LYS A 325 13.72 -12.86 -7.72
C LYS A 325 13.53 -14.37 -7.47
N CYS A 326 13.75 -15.19 -8.49
CA CYS A 326 13.63 -16.65 -8.39
C CYS A 326 14.59 -17.38 -9.32
N TRP A 327 15.35 -18.35 -8.80
CA TRP A 327 16.22 -19.22 -9.60
C TRP A 327 15.45 -20.17 -10.52
N LYS A 328 14.18 -20.45 -10.19
CA LYS A 328 13.31 -21.43 -10.86
C LYS A 328 12.18 -20.78 -11.66
N SER A 329 12.29 -19.49 -11.99
CA SER A 329 11.27 -18.76 -12.73
C SER A 329 10.81 -19.44 -14.02
N ASN A 330 11.75 -19.97 -14.81
CA ASN A 330 11.43 -20.68 -16.06
C ASN A 330 10.64 -21.98 -15.83
N GLU A 331 10.95 -22.74 -14.77
CA GLU A 331 10.20 -23.94 -14.39
C GLU A 331 8.77 -23.58 -13.94
N VAL A 332 8.63 -22.51 -13.13
CA VAL A 332 7.32 -22.02 -12.68
C VAL A 332 6.45 -21.58 -13.86
N LEU A 333 7.03 -20.81 -14.79
CA LEU A 333 6.34 -20.34 -16.01
C LEU A 333 5.92 -21.46 -16.95
N SER A 334 6.66 -22.57 -16.99
CA SER A 334 6.29 -23.73 -17.84
C SER A 334 5.12 -24.55 -17.27
N HIS A 335 4.78 -24.33 -15.99
CA HIS A 335 3.68 -24.97 -15.27
C HIS A 335 2.57 -23.99 -14.86
N ALA A 336 2.57 -22.77 -15.42
CA ALA A 336 1.59 -21.71 -15.14
C ALA A 336 0.37 -21.76 -16.07
#